data_ce2dcedf72d4a4077c092de3e375117c
#
_entry.id   ce2dcedf72d4a4077c092de3e375117c
#
_cell.length_a   1.000
_cell.length_b   1.000
_cell.length_c   1.000
_cell.angle_alpha   90.00
_cell.angle_beta   90.00
_cell.angle_gamma   90.00
#
_symmetry.space_group_name_H-M   'P 1'
#
loop_
_entity.id
_entity.type
_entity.pdbx_description
1 polymer ?
#
loop_
_entity_poly.entity_id
_entity_poly.type
_entity_poly.pdbx_seq_one_letter_code
_entity_poly.pdbx_strand_id
1 'polypeptide(L)'
;MEQYINNAPFALVIVFLIIGFVFLIKGADFFVEGSSSIAKKLKVPSIIIGLTIVAMGTSLPETAVSVTASLVHNNELAVSNVVGSNIFNLMFVIGACAIMTPIMVQKDTIARDIPLSVICALLLLGLGYLAWGDAHGMTLGHLDGAVFLGAFAGYIFYMIRTALKARAEGKKVEIEAVEELEDGELKLLSYPKSILCIVGGAVAIAFGGDMTVDAASRIAIDLGMSQTLVGLTIVSIGTSLPELVTSVVAARKNEVDMAVGNAVGSNIFNILMVLGIASAISPVSLISENVIDILVLVGFSVVVWFFARSDRKITRNEGIAMVAMYLIYTAYIIMR
;
A
#
# COMPACT_ATOMS: atom_id res chain seq x y z
N MET A 1 20.61 9.19 -2.56
CA MET A 1 20.95 8.10 -3.48
C MET A 1 20.88 8.61 -4.91
N GLU A 2 19.85 9.32 -5.27
CA GLU A 2 19.58 9.88 -6.60
C GLU A 2 20.79 10.58 -7.23
N GLN A 3 21.46 11.51 -6.52
CA GLN A 3 22.62 12.22 -7.05
C GLN A 3 23.79 11.31 -7.46
N TYR A 4 24.00 10.21 -6.74
CA TYR A 4 25.05 9.23 -7.07
C TYR A 4 24.68 8.41 -8.31
N ILE A 5 23.42 7.98 -8.42
CA ILE A 5 22.90 7.21 -9.54
C ILE A 5 22.89 8.06 -10.82
N ASN A 6 22.49 9.34 -10.72
CA ASN A 6 22.45 10.28 -11.83
C ASN A 6 23.85 10.59 -12.42
N ASN A 7 24.89 10.53 -11.61
CA ASN A 7 26.27 10.75 -12.04
C ASN A 7 27.05 9.45 -12.37
N ALA A 8 26.42 8.29 -12.16
CA ALA A 8 27.07 7.01 -12.37
C ALA A 8 27.15 6.61 -13.85
N PRO A 9 28.18 5.85 -14.28
CA PRO A 9 28.19 5.20 -15.59
C PRO A 9 26.99 4.27 -15.76
N PHE A 10 26.43 4.18 -16.98
CA PHE A 10 25.23 3.40 -17.28
C PHE A 10 25.30 1.94 -16.76
N ALA A 11 26.45 1.28 -16.91
CA ALA A 11 26.65 -0.08 -16.38
C ALA A 11 26.47 -0.14 -14.85
N LEU A 12 26.88 0.89 -14.11
CA LEU A 12 26.74 0.96 -12.66
C LEU A 12 25.27 1.24 -12.25
N VAL A 13 24.53 1.99 -13.08
CA VAL A 13 23.07 2.20 -12.87
C VAL A 13 22.32 0.88 -12.97
N ILE A 14 22.68 -0.01 -13.91
CA ILE A 14 22.12 -1.36 -14.00
C ILE A 14 22.42 -2.17 -12.73
N VAL A 15 23.63 -2.06 -12.20
CA VAL A 15 24.02 -2.72 -10.94
C VAL A 15 23.16 -2.20 -9.77
N PHE A 16 22.95 -0.89 -9.68
CA PHE A 16 22.05 -0.32 -8.66
C PHE A 16 20.61 -0.82 -8.81
N LEU A 17 20.09 -0.92 -10.04
CA LEU A 17 18.76 -1.49 -10.28
C LEU A 17 18.65 -2.92 -9.76
N ILE A 18 19.63 -3.77 -10.06
CA ILE A 18 19.66 -5.16 -9.60
C ILE A 18 19.76 -5.24 -8.08
N ILE A 19 20.63 -4.44 -7.46
CA ILE A 19 20.77 -4.37 -6.00
C ILE A 19 19.47 -3.89 -5.37
N GLY A 20 18.83 -2.88 -5.93
CA GLY A 20 17.53 -2.38 -5.48
C GLY A 20 16.46 -3.48 -5.46
N PHE A 21 16.33 -4.26 -6.53
CA PHE A 21 15.43 -5.42 -6.57
C PHE A 21 15.80 -6.50 -5.54
N VAL A 22 17.08 -6.76 -5.33
CA VAL A 22 17.53 -7.72 -4.30
C VAL A 22 17.10 -7.24 -2.91
N PHE A 23 17.28 -5.95 -2.59
CA PHE A 23 16.85 -5.38 -1.31
C PHE A 23 15.31 -5.44 -1.18
N LEU A 24 14.56 -5.10 -2.22
CA LEU A 24 13.10 -5.21 -2.23
C LEU A 24 12.63 -6.64 -1.93
N ILE A 25 13.12 -7.62 -2.68
CA ILE A 25 12.68 -9.01 -2.58
C ILE A 25 13.11 -9.62 -1.24
N LYS A 26 14.38 -9.48 -0.86
CA LYS A 26 14.88 -10.03 0.40
C LYS A 26 14.34 -9.29 1.62
N GLY A 27 14.19 -7.98 1.51
CA GLY A 27 13.52 -7.17 2.53
C GLY A 27 12.10 -7.64 2.77
N ALA A 28 11.33 -7.87 1.70
CA ALA A 28 9.97 -8.40 1.78
C ALA A 28 9.92 -9.83 2.36
N ASP A 29 10.88 -10.69 1.99
CA ASP A 29 11.00 -12.04 2.57
C ASP A 29 11.14 -11.98 4.09
N PHE A 30 12.05 -11.15 4.62
CA PHE A 30 12.26 -10.98 6.06
C PHE A 30 11.06 -10.31 6.73
N PHE A 31 10.50 -9.29 6.09
CA PHE A 31 9.39 -8.53 6.62
C PHE A 31 8.13 -9.40 6.80
N VAL A 32 7.79 -10.18 5.79
CA VAL A 32 6.66 -11.13 5.83
C VAL A 32 6.90 -12.23 6.85
N GLU A 33 8.11 -12.81 6.89
CA GLU A 33 8.46 -13.87 7.84
C GLU A 33 8.39 -13.39 9.30
N GLY A 34 8.93 -12.20 9.58
CA GLY A 34 8.86 -11.58 10.90
C GLY A 34 7.42 -11.27 11.30
N SER A 35 6.62 -10.69 10.39
CA SER A 35 5.22 -10.34 10.59
C SER A 35 4.34 -11.57 10.81
N SER A 36 4.49 -12.61 10.00
CA SER A 36 3.78 -13.88 10.14
C SER A 36 4.14 -14.57 11.46
N SER A 37 5.42 -14.57 11.85
CA SER A 37 5.86 -15.13 13.14
C SER A 37 5.22 -14.40 14.33
N ILE A 38 5.10 -13.06 14.28
CA ILE A 38 4.41 -12.26 15.31
C ILE A 38 2.91 -12.60 15.34
N ALA A 39 2.25 -12.67 14.18
CA ALA A 39 0.83 -13.02 14.08
C ALA A 39 0.54 -14.34 14.76
N LYS A 40 1.29 -15.38 14.40
CA LYS A 40 1.15 -16.75 14.97
C LYS A 40 1.42 -16.79 16.47
N LYS A 41 2.46 -16.11 16.95
CA LYS A 41 2.80 -16.05 18.39
C LYS A 41 1.78 -15.29 19.22
N LEU A 42 1.24 -14.21 18.68
CA LEU A 42 0.19 -13.42 19.34
C LEU A 42 -1.19 -14.09 19.22
N LYS A 43 -1.32 -15.16 18.41
CA LYS A 43 -2.60 -15.79 18.04
C LYS A 43 -3.57 -14.76 17.43
N VAL A 44 -3.06 -13.90 16.56
CA VAL A 44 -3.80 -12.86 15.85
C VAL A 44 -3.89 -13.25 14.38
N PRO A 45 -5.05 -13.12 13.72
CA PRO A 45 -5.18 -13.37 12.29
C PRO A 45 -4.17 -12.57 11.46
N SER A 46 -3.53 -13.20 10.45
CA SER A 46 -2.53 -12.56 9.58
C SER A 46 -3.07 -11.31 8.87
N ILE A 47 -4.39 -11.27 8.58
CA ILE A 47 -5.05 -10.10 8.00
C ILE A 47 -4.90 -8.84 8.87
N ILE A 48 -5.00 -8.96 10.19
CA ILE A 48 -4.86 -7.80 11.10
C ILE A 48 -3.43 -7.27 11.07
N ILE A 49 -2.44 -8.15 11.02
CA ILE A 49 -1.04 -7.74 10.88
C ILE A 49 -0.80 -7.09 9.51
N GLY A 50 -1.42 -7.63 8.45
CA GLY A 50 -1.42 -7.03 7.11
C GLY A 50 -2.02 -5.63 7.11
N LEU A 51 -3.22 -5.48 7.69
CA LEU A 51 -3.94 -4.20 7.81
C LEU A 51 -3.25 -3.15 8.71
N THR A 52 -2.22 -3.52 9.46
CA THR A 52 -1.55 -2.62 10.42
C THR A 52 -0.05 -2.56 10.19
N ILE A 53 0.71 -3.49 10.75
CA ILE A 53 2.19 -3.45 10.75
C ILE A 53 2.74 -3.47 9.32
N VAL A 54 2.19 -4.36 8.46
CA VAL A 54 2.70 -4.50 7.10
C VAL A 54 2.33 -3.26 6.27
N ALA A 55 1.07 -2.85 6.30
CA ALA A 55 0.61 -1.65 5.60
C ALA A 55 1.37 -0.39 6.04
N MET A 56 1.56 -0.19 7.35
CA MET A 56 2.33 0.95 7.85
C MET A 56 3.79 0.93 7.37
N GLY A 57 4.41 -0.26 7.39
CA GLY A 57 5.82 -0.39 7.00
C GLY A 57 6.06 -0.15 5.51
N THR A 58 5.16 -0.60 4.66
CA THR A 58 5.26 -0.42 3.20
C THR A 58 4.88 0.98 2.75
N SER A 59 3.95 1.66 3.46
CA SER A 59 3.52 3.03 3.14
C SER A 59 4.43 4.13 3.74
N LEU A 60 5.62 3.79 4.25
CA LEU A 60 6.62 4.78 4.67
C LEU A 60 7.12 5.66 3.52
N PRO A 61 7.42 5.14 2.32
CA PRO A 61 7.81 5.96 1.18
C PRO A 61 6.73 6.98 0.79
N GLU A 62 5.47 6.55 0.71
CA GLU A 62 4.34 7.44 0.43
C GLU A 62 4.25 8.56 1.47
N THR A 63 4.45 8.20 2.75
CA THR A 63 4.47 9.18 3.84
C THR A 63 5.60 10.19 3.63
N ALA A 64 6.81 9.72 3.33
CA ALA A 64 7.96 10.58 3.12
C ALA A 64 7.75 11.53 1.94
N VAL A 65 7.26 11.04 0.80
CA VAL A 65 6.97 11.86 -0.39
C VAL A 65 5.90 12.91 -0.09
N SER A 66 4.77 12.51 0.50
CA SER A 66 3.64 13.41 0.74
C SER A 66 3.96 14.47 1.82
N VAL A 67 4.68 14.07 2.88
CA VAL A 67 5.13 15.00 3.93
C VAL A 67 6.15 16.00 3.36
N THR A 68 7.13 15.53 2.57
CA THR A 68 8.11 16.41 1.93
C THR A 68 7.42 17.39 0.98
N ALA A 69 6.47 16.92 0.16
CA ALA A 69 5.67 17.75 -0.72
C ALA A 69 4.95 18.88 0.05
N SER A 70 4.35 18.55 1.20
CA SER A 70 3.67 19.53 2.05
C SER A 70 4.63 20.54 2.67
N LEU A 71 5.82 20.11 3.09
CA LEU A 71 6.84 21.00 3.65
C LEU A 71 7.38 22.03 2.62
N VAL A 72 7.41 21.65 1.34
CA VAL A 72 7.83 22.57 0.25
C VAL A 72 6.65 23.24 -0.44
N HIS A 73 5.45 23.14 0.11
CA HIS A 73 4.20 23.71 -0.43
C HIS A 73 3.83 23.22 -1.85
N ASN A 74 4.29 22.02 -2.23
CA ASN A 74 3.86 21.32 -3.44
C ASN A 74 2.72 20.34 -3.11
N ASN A 75 1.62 20.88 -2.64
CA ASN A 75 0.59 20.14 -1.94
C ASN A 75 -0.28 19.26 -2.87
N GLU A 76 -0.38 19.60 -4.16
CA GLU A 76 -1.11 18.82 -5.17
C GLU A 76 -0.51 17.41 -5.35
N LEU A 77 0.82 17.31 -5.20
CA LEU A 77 1.53 16.04 -5.29
C LEU A 77 1.11 15.06 -4.20
N ALA A 78 0.79 15.53 -2.99
CA ALA A 78 0.42 14.67 -1.88
C ALA A 78 -0.88 13.90 -2.15
N VAL A 79 -1.92 14.58 -2.68
CA VAL A 79 -3.19 13.92 -3.04
C VAL A 79 -3.01 12.96 -4.20
N SER A 80 -2.33 13.41 -5.26
CA SER A 80 -2.08 12.59 -6.45
C SER A 80 -1.30 11.32 -6.11
N ASN A 81 -0.27 11.42 -5.27
CA ASN A 81 0.50 10.28 -4.77
C ASN A 81 -0.39 9.30 -4.01
N VAL A 82 -1.16 9.77 -3.02
CA VAL A 82 -2.02 8.92 -2.19
C VAL A 82 -3.13 8.24 -3.00
N VAL A 83 -3.83 8.98 -3.85
CA VAL A 83 -4.93 8.42 -4.66
C VAL A 83 -4.39 7.44 -5.70
N GLY A 84 -3.28 7.78 -6.36
CA GLY A 84 -2.61 6.91 -7.33
C GLY A 84 -2.13 5.60 -6.71
N SER A 85 -1.46 5.66 -5.55
CA SER A 85 -1.03 4.48 -4.78
C SER A 85 -2.23 3.61 -4.37
N ASN A 86 -3.34 4.23 -3.96
CA ASN A 86 -4.53 3.49 -3.55
C ASN A 86 -5.18 2.74 -4.73
N ILE A 87 -5.25 3.35 -5.91
CA ILE A 87 -5.73 2.70 -7.13
C ILE A 87 -4.79 1.56 -7.52
N PHE A 88 -3.48 1.78 -7.47
CA PHE A 88 -2.47 0.75 -7.74
C PHE A 88 -2.61 -0.44 -6.79
N ASN A 89 -2.72 -0.20 -5.49
CA ASN A 89 -2.86 -1.23 -4.48
C ASN A 89 -4.10 -2.09 -4.69
N LEU A 90 -5.26 -1.48 -4.96
CA LEU A 90 -6.49 -2.23 -5.18
C LEU A 90 -6.48 -3.01 -6.49
N MET A 91 -6.08 -2.38 -7.59
CA MET A 91 -6.25 -2.97 -8.91
C MET A 91 -5.03 -3.77 -9.36
N PHE A 92 -3.83 -3.23 -9.17
CA PHE A 92 -2.62 -3.89 -9.65
C PHE A 92 -2.06 -4.89 -8.63
N VAL A 93 -1.91 -4.48 -7.35
CA VAL A 93 -1.31 -5.36 -6.33
C VAL A 93 -2.20 -6.56 -6.04
N ILE A 94 -3.49 -6.35 -5.72
CA ILE A 94 -4.43 -7.46 -5.48
C ILE A 94 -4.61 -8.28 -6.76
N GLY A 95 -4.72 -7.61 -7.93
CA GLY A 95 -4.84 -8.29 -9.21
C GLY A 95 -3.65 -9.19 -9.52
N ALA A 96 -2.42 -8.71 -9.33
CA ALA A 96 -1.19 -9.48 -9.53
C ALA A 96 -1.13 -10.69 -8.58
N CYS A 97 -1.48 -10.51 -7.31
CA CYS A 97 -1.57 -11.62 -6.35
C CYS A 97 -2.60 -12.65 -6.79
N ALA A 98 -3.80 -12.22 -7.24
CA ALA A 98 -4.87 -13.11 -7.70
C ALA A 98 -4.51 -13.88 -8.99
N ILE A 99 -3.71 -13.28 -9.86
CA ILE A 99 -3.17 -13.96 -11.06
C ILE A 99 -2.24 -15.10 -10.67
N MET A 100 -1.42 -14.90 -9.64
CA MET A 100 -0.47 -15.93 -9.16
C MET A 100 -1.19 -17.02 -8.38
N THR A 101 -1.99 -16.62 -7.41
CA THR A 101 -2.74 -17.52 -6.53
C THR A 101 -4.12 -16.94 -6.28
N PRO A 102 -5.21 -17.67 -6.57
CA PRO A 102 -6.55 -17.20 -6.27
C PRO A 102 -6.70 -16.79 -4.80
N ILE A 103 -7.24 -15.60 -4.57
CA ILE A 103 -7.30 -14.99 -3.25
C ILE A 103 -8.63 -15.35 -2.58
N MET A 104 -8.58 -16.14 -1.51
CA MET A 104 -9.73 -16.31 -0.63
C MET A 104 -9.88 -15.08 0.25
N VAL A 105 -11.06 -14.45 0.26
CA VAL A 105 -11.30 -13.22 1.03
C VAL A 105 -12.19 -13.51 2.23
N GLN A 106 -11.73 -13.13 3.41
CA GLN A 106 -12.47 -13.33 4.66
C GLN A 106 -13.77 -12.51 4.68
N LYS A 107 -14.80 -13.03 5.37
CA LYS A 107 -16.10 -12.33 5.52
C LYS A 107 -15.94 -10.94 6.12
N ASP A 108 -15.08 -10.82 7.12
CA ASP A 108 -14.83 -9.56 7.81
C ASP A 108 -14.18 -8.53 6.88
N THR A 109 -13.27 -8.97 6.00
CA THR A 109 -12.64 -8.10 4.98
C THR A 109 -13.68 -7.58 3.98
N ILE A 110 -14.59 -8.44 3.51
CA ILE A 110 -15.66 -8.04 2.59
C ILE A 110 -16.67 -7.11 3.27
N ALA A 111 -17.02 -7.39 4.53
CA ALA A 111 -18.08 -6.67 5.23
C ALA A 111 -17.60 -5.39 5.92
N ARG A 112 -16.30 -5.27 6.19
CA ARG A 112 -15.73 -4.19 7.01
C ARG A 112 -14.56 -3.49 6.34
N ASP A 113 -13.48 -4.23 5.97
CA ASP A 113 -12.21 -3.58 5.65
C ASP A 113 -12.24 -2.90 4.28
N ILE A 114 -12.79 -3.57 3.25
CA ILE A 114 -12.98 -2.96 1.93
C ILE A 114 -14.00 -1.80 2.00
N PRO A 115 -15.18 -1.94 2.63
CA PRO A 115 -16.09 -0.81 2.81
C PRO A 115 -15.49 0.36 3.58
N LEU A 116 -14.65 0.10 4.60
CA LEU A 116 -13.95 1.16 5.33
C LEU A 116 -12.99 1.94 4.42
N SER A 117 -12.25 1.26 3.55
CA SER A 117 -11.40 1.91 2.55
C SER A 117 -12.22 2.81 1.60
N VAL A 118 -13.42 2.37 1.19
CA VAL A 118 -14.37 3.19 0.40
C VAL A 118 -14.82 4.42 1.21
N ILE A 119 -15.18 4.23 2.48
CA ILE A 119 -15.59 5.32 3.37
C ILE A 119 -14.46 6.35 3.52
N CYS A 120 -13.21 5.91 3.63
CA CYS A 120 -12.05 6.81 3.67
C CYS A 120 -11.92 7.64 2.38
N ALA A 121 -12.11 7.02 1.20
CA ALA A 121 -12.08 7.74 -0.07
C ALA A 121 -13.26 8.74 -0.21
N LEU A 122 -14.44 8.37 0.26
CA LEU A 122 -15.60 9.28 0.30
C LEU A 122 -15.41 10.40 1.33
N LEU A 123 -14.77 10.11 2.45
CA LEU A 123 -14.42 11.13 3.46
C LEU A 123 -13.43 12.14 2.87
N LEU A 124 -12.40 11.67 2.14
CA LEU A 124 -11.46 12.52 1.42
C LEU A 124 -12.20 13.46 0.45
N LEU A 125 -13.10 12.91 -0.37
CA LEU A 125 -13.90 13.70 -1.29
C LEU A 125 -14.80 14.70 -0.55
N GLY A 126 -15.49 14.26 0.50
CA GLY A 126 -16.39 15.08 1.30
C GLY A 126 -15.69 16.26 1.98
N LEU A 127 -14.58 16.01 2.66
CA LEU A 127 -13.79 17.05 3.31
C LEU A 127 -13.19 18.03 2.30
N GLY A 128 -12.71 17.53 1.15
CA GLY A 128 -12.19 18.38 0.09
C GLY A 128 -13.21 19.36 -0.49
N TYR A 129 -14.52 19.08 -0.40
CA TYR A 129 -15.59 19.99 -0.81
C TYR A 129 -16.14 20.87 0.34
N LEU A 130 -15.85 20.53 1.60
CA LEU A 130 -16.31 21.31 2.75
C LEU A 130 -15.33 22.46 3.02
N ALA A 131 -15.74 23.69 2.72
CA ALA A 131 -14.97 24.88 3.07
C ALA A 131 -15.23 25.24 4.54
N TRP A 132 -14.45 24.71 5.47
CA TRP A 132 -14.51 25.01 6.90
C TRP A 132 -13.13 25.24 7.51
N GLY A 133 -13.07 25.96 8.60
CA GLY A 133 -11.80 26.33 9.23
C GLY A 133 -10.96 27.21 8.30
N ASP A 134 -9.76 26.76 7.98
CA ASP A 134 -8.81 27.39 7.08
C ASP A 134 -8.87 26.84 5.64
N ALA A 135 -9.78 25.89 5.36
CA ALA A 135 -10.00 25.35 4.03
C ALA A 135 -10.77 26.34 3.15
N HIS A 136 -10.30 26.59 1.95
CA HIS A 136 -10.94 27.45 0.96
C HIS A 136 -11.10 26.74 -0.37
N GLY A 137 -12.33 26.53 -0.82
CA GLY A 137 -12.62 25.81 -2.05
C GLY A 137 -12.31 24.32 -1.90
N MET A 138 -11.75 23.69 -2.92
CA MET A 138 -11.33 22.29 -2.91
C MET A 138 -9.97 22.11 -2.24
N THR A 139 -9.92 22.31 -0.91
CA THR A 139 -8.67 22.29 -0.13
C THR A 139 -8.90 21.57 1.19
N LEU A 140 -8.00 20.68 1.56
CA LEU A 140 -7.92 20.08 2.88
C LEU A 140 -7.12 20.99 3.79
N GLY A 141 -7.76 21.58 4.80
CA GLY A 141 -7.12 22.44 5.78
C GLY A 141 -6.58 21.67 6.98
N HIS A 142 -6.03 22.39 7.97
CA HIS A 142 -5.50 21.79 9.20
C HIS A 142 -6.56 21.05 10.00
N LEU A 143 -7.83 21.51 10.00
CA LEU A 143 -8.93 20.80 10.65
C LEU A 143 -9.25 19.48 9.98
N ASP A 144 -9.21 19.42 8.65
CA ASP A 144 -9.39 18.18 7.89
C ASP A 144 -8.28 17.18 8.21
N GLY A 145 -7.04 17.66 8.32
CA GLY A 145 -5.90 16.87 8.79
C GLY A 145 -6.15 16.30 10.20
N ALA A 146 -6.67 17.10 11.12
CA ALA A 146 -7.00 16.64 12.46
C ALA A 146 -8.13 15.59 12.45
N VAL A 147 -9.14 15.73 11.58
CA VAL A 147 -10.22 14.73 11.40
C VAL A 147 -9.64 13.42 10.88
N PHE A 148 -8.79 13.46 9.85
CA PHE A 148 -8.14 12.26 9.32
C PHE A 148 -7.29 11.56 10.39
N LEU A 149 -6.44 12.29 11.12
CA LEU A 149 -5.61 11.72 12.18
C LEU A 149 -6.42 11.17 13.34
N GLY A 150 -7.54 11.84 13.70
CA GLY A 150 -8.48 11.33 14.69
C GLY A 150 -9.16 10.04 14.25
N ALA A 151 -9.60 9.97 13.00
CA ALA A 151 -10.14 8.75 12.39
C ALA A 151 -9.10 7.63 12.33
N PHE A 152 -7.85 7.98 11.99
CA PHE A 152 -6.73 7.05 12.02
C PHE A 152 -6.48 6.46 13.42
N ALA A 153 -6.42 7.31 14.44
CA ALA A 153 -6.27 6.86 15.83
C ALA A 153 -7.43 5.93 16.25
N GLY A 154 -8.66 6.27 15.86
CA GLY A 154 -9.83 5.41 16.05
C GLY A 154 -9.71 4.06 15.33
N TYR A 155 -9.22 4.06 14.09
CA TYR A 155 -8.96 2.84 13.32
C TYR A 155 -7.91 1.95 13.99
N ILE A 156 -6.77 2.49 14.41
CA ILE A 156 -5.72 1.73 15.11
C ILE A 156 -6.26 1.18 16.44
N PHE A 157 -6.97 1.99 17.21
CA PHE A 157 -7.60 1.52 18.46
C PHE A 157 -8.56 0.36 18.21
N TYR A 158 -9.38 0.46 17.15
CA TYR A 158 -10.29 -0.60 16.75
C TYR A 158 -9.54 -1.88 16.33
N MET A 159 -8.46 -1.76 15.55
CA MET A 159 -7.62 -2.91 15.16
C MET A 159 -6.97 -3.60 16.37
N ILE A 160 -6.44 -2.81 17.32
CA ILE A 160 -5.89 -3.35 18.58
C ILE A 160 -6.96 -4.11 19.36
N ARG A 161 -8.15 -3.53 19.52
CA ARG A 161 -9.27 -4.22 20.20
C ARG A 161 -9.66 -5.52 19.49
N THR A 162 -9.73 -5.51 18.18
CA THR A 162 -10.06 -6.69 17.39
C THR A 162 -8.99 -7.78 17.56
N ALA A 163 -7.71 -7.40 17.56
CA ALA A 163 -6.61 -8.33 17.81
C ALA A 163 -6.69 -8.95 19.23
N LEU A 164 -6.92 -8.12 20.25
CA LEU A 164 -7.05 -8.58 21.64
C LEU A 164 -8.27 -9.50 21.81
N LYS A 165 -9.39 -9.18 21.17
CA LYS A 165 -10.60 -10.00 21.20
C LYS A 165 -10.35 -11.37 20.52
N ALA A 166 -9.74 -11.37 19.33
CA ALA A 166 -9.39 -12.61 18.62
C ALA A 166 -8.48 -13.51 19.45
N ARG A 167 -7.52 -12.90 20.17
CA ARG A 167 -6.63 -13.60 21.10
C ARG A 167 -7.38 -14.19 22.29
N ALA A 168 -8.30 -13.42 22.91
CA ALA A 168 -9.06 -13.85 24.09
C ALA A 168 -10.07 -14.96 23.77
N GLU A 169 -10.71 -14.92 22.61
CA GLU A 169 -11.70 -15.92 22.19
C GLU A 169 -11.08 -17.27 21.82
N GLY A 170 -9.73 -17.37 21.86
CA GLY A 170 -9.03 -18.61 21.51
C GLY A 170 -9.37 -19.08 20.09
N LYS A 171 -9.89 -18.19 19.23
CA LYS A 171 -10.07 -18.49 17.82
C LYS A 171 -8.73 -19.00 17.35
N LYS A 172 -8.60 -20.35 17.25
CA LYS A 172 -7.60 -20.96 16.41
C LYS A 172 -7.72 -20.17 15.12
N VAL A 173 -6.70 -19.41 14.79
CA VAL A 173 -6.49 -19.04 13.41
C VAL A 173 -6.67 -20.37 12.71
N GLU A 174 -7.72 -20.51 11.92
CA GLU A 174 -7.95 -21.70 11.13
C GLU A 174 -6.72 -21.83 10.24
N ILE A 175 -5.75 -22.58 10.76
CA ILE A 175 -4.56 -23.04 10.08
C ILE A 175 -5.03 -24.23 9.25
N GLU A 176 -6.11 -24.07 8.48
CA GLU A 176 -6.56 -25.10 7.54
C GLU A 176 -5.56 -25.36 6.41
N ALA A 177 -4.50 -24.55 6.30
CA ALA A 177 -3.43 -24.79 5.34
C ALA A 177 -2.12 -25.29 5.99
N VAL A 178 -2.05 -25.47 7.30
CA VAL A 178 -0.79 -25.87 7.99
C VAL A 178 -0.83 -27.34 8.40
N GLU A 179 -2.01 -27.98 8.50
CA GLU A 179 -2.09 -29.43 8.79
C GLU A 179 -1.73 -30.31 7.58
N GLU A 180 -1.71 -29.76 6.35
CA GLU A 180 -1.24 -30.50 5.16
C GLU A 180 0.25 -30.29 4.82
N LEU A 181 0.97 -29.49 5.59
CA LEU A 181 2.42 -29.26 5.43
C LEU A 181 3.17 -29.79 6.66
N GLU A 182 3.02 -31.05 6.98
CA GLU A 182 3.84 -31.75 8.00
C GLU A 182 5.32 -31.87 7.63
N ASP A 183 5.77 -31.39 6.47
CA ASP A 183 7.18 -31.52 6.01
C ASP A 183 7.91 -30.20 5.80
N GLY A 184 7.40 -29.09 6.29
CA GLY A 184 8.07 -27.79 6.25
C GLY A 184 7.86 -26.99 7.53
N GLU A 185 8.59 -27.34 8.62
CA GLU A 185 8.65 -26.51 9.83
C GLU A 185 9.02 -25.07 9.46
N LEU A 186 8.00 -24.19 9.31
CA LEU A 186 8.21 -22.76 9.44
C LEU A 186 8.65 -22.50 10.89
N LYS A 187 9.97 -22.52 11.14
CA LYS A 187 10.55 -22.23 12.45
C LYS A 187 10.10 -20.84 12.86
N LEU A 188 9.12 -20.78 13.78
CA LEU A 188 8.66 -19.51 14.35
C LEU A 188 9.84 -18.78 14.94
N LEU A 189 10.16 -17.60 14.40
CA LEU A 189 11.26 -16.77 14.88
C LEU A 189 11.00 -16.33 16.33
N SER A 190 12.04 -16.18 17.14
CA SER A 190 11.91 -15.56 18.47
C SER A 190 11.41 -14.12 18.34
N TYR A 191 10.77 -13.55 19.39
CA TYR A 191 10.29 -12.17 19.35
C TYR A 191 11.37 -11.16 18.92
N PRO A 192 12.59 -11.16 19.47
CA PRO A 192 13.64 -10.24 19.02
C PRO A 192 14.02 -10.43 17.55
N LYS A 193 14.09 -11.68 17.07
CA LYS A 193 14.36 -11.97 15.66
C LYS A 193 13.21 -11.52 14.74
N SER A 194 11.96 -11.75 15.17
CA SER A 194 10.79 -11.26 14.40
C SER A 194 10.80 -9.75 14.27
N ILE A 195 11.06 -9.02 15.36
CA ILE A 195 11.16 -7.56 15.35
C ILE A 195 12.31 -7.11 14.45
N LEU A 196 13.49 -7.75 14.55
CA LEU A 196 14.64 -7.45 13.69
C LEU A 196 14.29 -7.68 12.21
N CYS A 197 13.60 -8.77 11.88
CA CYS A 197 13.16 -9.06 10.52
C CYS A 197 12.13 -8.04 10.02
N ILE A 198 11.21 -7.58 10.88
CA ILE A 198 10.23 -6.54 10.52
C ILE A 198 10.95 -5.21 10.26
N VAL A 199 11.73 -4.73 11.21
CA VAL A 199 12.40 -3.42 11.08
C VAL A 199 13.45 -3.46 9.97
N GLY A 200 14.32 -4.47 9.95
CA GLY A 200 15.35 -4.62 8.92
C GLY A 200 14.74 -4.84 7.54
N GLY A 201 13.68 -5.62 7.45
CA GLY A 201 12.92 -5.85 6.22
C GLY A 201 12.28 -4.57 5.70
N ALA A 202 11.59 -3.79 6.55
CA ALA A 202 11.01 -2.50 6.18
C ALA A 202 12.05 -1.50 5.67
N VAL A 203 13.19 -1.38 6.36
CA VAL A 203 14.31 -0.53 5.92
C VAL A 203 14.87 -0.99 4.58
N ALA A 204 15.07 -2.31 4.41
CA ALA A 204 15.56 -2.87 3.15
C ALA A 204 14.58 -2.64 1.99
N ILE A 205 13.27 -2.77 2.24
CA ILE A 205 12.22 -2.52 1.25
C ILE A 205 12.23 -1.04 0.83
N ALA A 206 12.23 -0.11 1.79
CA ALA A 206 12.24 1.33 1.51
C ALA A 206 13.49 1.73 0.71
N PHE A 207 14.67 1.32 1.18
CA PHE A 207 15.94 1.62 0.52
C PHE A 207 16.04 0.97 -0.88
N GLY A 208 15.58 -0.28 -1.01
CA GLY A 208 15.54 -0.99 -2.28
C GLY A 208 14.54 -0.38 -3.27
N GLY A 209 13.40 0.11 -2.77
CA GLY A 209 12.41 0.85 -3.54
C GLY A 209 12.99 2.12 -4.14
N ASP A 210 13.53 3.00 -3.30
CA ASP A 210 14.16 4.26 -3.73
C ASP A 210 15.28 4.00 -4.77
N MET A 211 16.17 3.04 -4.49
CA MET A 211 17.25 2.69 -5.40
C MET A 211 16.74 2.17 -6.74
N THR A 212 15.69 1.35 -6.74
CA THR A 212 15.07 0.81 -7.96
C THR A 212 14.44 1.91 -8.80
N VAL A 213 13.70 2.84 -8.15
CA VAL A 213 13.05 3.97 -8.81
C VAL A 213 14.06 4.92 -9.42
N ASP A 214 15.08 5.32 -8.64
CA ASP A 214 16.15 6.21 -9.12
C ASP A 214 16.87 5.60 -10.34
N ALA A 215 17.25 4.32 -10.25
CA ALA A 215 17.96 3.64 -11.33
C ALA A 215 17.08 3.44 -12.58
N ALA A 216 15.82 3.03 -12.40
CA ALA A 216 14.87 2.86 -13.50
C ALA A 216 14.56 4.19 -14.19
N SER A 217 14.38 5.28 -13.41
CA SER A 217 14.17 6.64 -13.92
C SER A 217 15.35 7.12 -14.74
N ARG A 218 16.57 6.91 -14.26
CA ARG A 218 17.79 7.25 -14.99
C ARG A 218 17.90 6.47 -16.30
N ILE A 219 17.66 5.17 -16.30
CA ILE A 219 17.68 4.34 -17.51
C ILE A 219 16.64 4.83 -18.51
N ALA A 220 15.42 5.14 -18.06
CA ALA A 220 14.35 5.62 -18.92
C ALA A 220 14.69 6.96 -19.59
N ILE A 221 15.29 7.90 -18.83
CA ILE A 221 15.75 9.18 -19.36
C ILE A 221 16.88 8.97 -20.41
N ASP A 222 17.85 8.10 -20.11
CA ASP A 222 18.95 7.77 -21.03
C ASP A 222 18.43 7.11 -22.32
N LEU A 223 17.28 6.41 -22.27
CA LEU A 223 16.59 5.84 -23.42
C LEU A 223 15.68 6.85 -24.16
N GLY A 224 15.66 8.11 -23.73
CA GLY A 224 14.95 9.20 -24.40
C GLY A 224 13.53 9.48 -23.89
N MET A 225 13.12 8.90 -22.77
CA MET A 225 11.84 9.27 -22.13
C MET A 225 11.95 10.69 -21.54
N SER A 226 10.86 11.47 -21.66
CA SER A 226 10.80 12.78 -21.00
C SER A 226 10.72 12.64 -19.48
N GLN A 227 11.25 13.62 -18.75
CA GLN A 227 11.16 13.66 -17.28
C GLN A 227 9.72 13.61 -16.79
N THR A 228 8.80 14.27 -17.50
CA THR A 228 7.36 14.22 -17.18
C THR A 228 6.81 12.80 -17.28
N LEU A 229 7.13 12.08 -18.36
CA LEU A 229 6.65 10.70 -18.54
C LEU A 229 7.25 9.74 -17.49
N VAL A 230 8.53 9.93 -17.16
CA VAL A 230 9.18 9.16 -16.07
C VAL A 230 8.50 9.44 -14.73
N GLY A 231 8.21 10.69 -14.42
CA GLY A 231 7.49 11.09 -13.20
C GLY A 231 6.09 10.49 -13.12
N LEU A 232 5.33 10.57 -14.21
CA LEU A 232 3.96 10.03 -14.28
C LEU A 232 3.87 8.49 -14.24
N THR A 233 4.94 7.79 -14.60
CA THR A 233 4.96 6.33 -14.69
C THR A 233 5.86 5.70 -13.63
N ILE A 234 7.17 5.79 -13.80
CA ILE A 234 8.15 5.06 -12.99
C ILE A 234 8.15 5.56 -11.53
N VAL A 235 8.18 6.87 -11.32
CA VAL A 235 8.20 7.45 -9.98
C VAL A 235 6.85 7.23 -9.28
N SER A 236 5.74 7.44 -9.99
CA SER A 236 4.39 7.28 -9.44
C SER A 236 4.08 5.83 -9.02
N ILE A 237 4.55 4.84 -9.78
CA ILE A 237 4.41 3.42 -9.42
C ILE A 237 5.44 3.03 -8.36
N GLY A 238 6.57 3.72 -8.34
CA GLY A 238 7.75 3.38 -7.57
C GLY A 238 7.54 3.41 -6.07
N THR A 239 6.79 4.39 -5.55
CA THR A 239 6.47 4.46 -4.12
C THR A 239 5.65 3.27 -3.65
N SER A 240 4.84 2.68 -4.53
CA SER A 240 4.01 1.50 -4.24
C SER A 240 4.66 0.16 -4.62
N LEU A 241 5.92 0.15 -5.06
CA LEU A 241 6.70 -1.10 -5.24
C LEU A 241 6.86 -1.90 -3.95
N PRO A 242 7.08 -1.29 -2.78
CA PRO A 242 7.05 -1.99 -1.50
C PRO A 242 5.79 -2.79 -1.26
N GLU A 243 4.62 -2.22 -1.50
CA GLU A 243 3.32 -2.87 -1.36
C GLU A 243 3.19 -4.06 -2.32
N LEU A 244 3.57 -3.86 -3.58
CA LEU A 244 3.51 -4.90 -4.60
C LEU A 244 4.41 -6.08 -4.23
N VAL A 245 5.69 -5.83 -3.96
CA VAL A 245 6.66 -6.89 -3.71
C VAL A 245 6.32 -7.63 -2.41
N THR A 246 5.95 -6.89 -1.35
CA THR A 246 5.58 -7.49 -0.06
C THR A 246 4.32 -8.35 -0.18
N SER A 247 3.28 -7.86 -0.89
CA SER A 247 2.04 -8.62 -1.09
C SER A 247 2.25 -9.85 -1.96
N VAL A 248 3.06 -9.75 -3.02
CA VAL A 248 3.43 -10.90 -3.87
C VAL A 248 4.23 -11.94 -3.08
N VAL A 249 5.18 -11.52 -2.26
CA VAL A 249 5.96 -12.42 -1.38
C VAL A 249 5.04 -13.08 -0.34
N ALA A 250 4.13 -12.33 0.29
CA ALA A 250 3.15 -12.87 1.22
C ALA A 250 2.25 -13.93 0.55
N ALA A 251 1.70 -13.62 -0.63
CA ALA A 251 0.89 -14.55 -1.40
C ALA A 251 1.65 -15.84 -1.77
N ARG A 252 2.94 -15.74 -2.15
CA ARG A 252 3.81 -16.89 -2.43
C ARG A 252 4.13 -17.74 -1.20
N LYS A 253 4.10 -17.14 -0.02
CA LYS A 253 4.29 -17.84 1.27
C LYS A 253 2.97 -18.35 1.87
N ASN A 254 1.90 -18.40 1.09
CA ASN A 254 0.54 -18.76 1.52
C ASN A 254 -0.04 -17.85 2.63
N GLU A 255 0.53 -16.65 2.80
CA GLU A 255 -0.01 -15.60 3.69
C GLU A 255 -0.91 -14.64 2.89
N VAL A 256 -1.89 -15.20 2.15
CA VAL A 256 -2.76 -14.45 1.24
C VAL A 256 -3.56 -13.37 1.97
N ASP A 257 -4.04 -13.66 3.18
CA ASP A 257 -4.73 -12.70 4.04
C ASP A 257 -3.85 -11.49 4.37
N MET A 258 -2.55 -11.72 4.64
CA MET A 258 -1.59 -10.63 4.88
C MET A 258 -1.41 -9.78 3.62
N ALA A 259 -1.39 -10.39 2.42
CA ALA A 259 -1.27 -9.65 1.16
C ALA A 259 -2.49 -8.73 0.92
N VAL A 260 -3.70 -9.24 1.14
CA VAL A 260 -4.93 -8.43 1.04
C VAL A 260 -4.96 -7.35 2.11
N GLY A 261 -4.60 -7.72 3.34
CA GLY A 261 -4.50 -6.79 4.46
C GLY A 261 -3.52 -5.66 4.19
N ASN A 262 -2.36 -5.96 3.59
CA ASN A 262 -1.39 -4.95 3.18
C ASN A 262 -2.02 -3.97 2.18
N ALA A 263 -2.57 -4.43 1.06
CA ALA A 263 -3.12 -3.57 0.03
C ALA A 263 -4.29 -2.71 0.54
N VAL A 264 -5.26 -3.29 1.26
CA VAL A 264 -6.42 -2.56 1.81
C VAL A 264 -6.00 -1.66 2.97
N GLY A 265 -5.09 -2.13 3.82
CA GLY A 265 -4.56 -1.36 4.95
C GLY A 265 -3.78 -0.13 4.48
N SER A 266 -2.89 -0.27 3.49
CA SER A 266 -2.14 0.84 2.90
C SER A 266 -3.09 1.91 2.35
N ASN A 267 -4.23 1.53 1.76
CA ASN A 267 -5.21 2.51 1.29
C ASN A 267 -5.83 3.32 2.43
N ILE A 268 -6.15 2.68 3.55
CA ILE A 268 -6.66 3.37 4.74
C ILE A 268 -5.57 4.27 5.35
N PHE A 269 -4.34 3.76 5.46
CA PHE A 269 -3.18 4.51 5.96
C PHE A 269 -2.90 5.75 5.11
N ASN A 270 -2.85 5.59 3.80
CA ASN A 270 -2.55 6.65 2.85
C ASN A 270 -3.56 7.81 2.98
N ILE A 271 -4.84 7.51 3.11
CA ILE A 271 -5.85 8.58 3.27
C ILE A 271 -5.82 9.15 4.69
N LEU A 272 -5.91 8.31 5.73
CA LEU A 272 -6.11 8.82 7.09
C LEU A 272 -4.82 9.33 7.73
N MET A 273 -3.68 8.65 7.53
CA MET A 273 -2.43 9.05 8.16
C MET A 273 -1.62 9.96 7.24
N VAL A 274 -1.36 9.56 5.99
CA VAL A 274 -0.47 10.32 5.12
C VAL A 274 -1.06 11.67 4.76
N LEU A 275 -2.30 11.72 4.23
CA LEU A 275 -2.97 13.01 3.98
C LEU A 275 -3.32 13.75 5.26
N GLY A 276 -3.61 13.01 6.35
CA GLY A 276 -3.82 13.63 7.65
C GLY A 276 -2.60 14.40 8.14
N ILE A 277 -1.40 13.83 8.05
CA ILE A 277 -0.14 14.51 8.38
C ILE A 277 0.13 15.65 7.40
N ALA A 278 -0.01 15.40 6.09
CA ALA A 278 0.24 16.39 5.05
C ALA A 278 -0.63 17.64 5.25
N SER A 279 -1.94 17.47 5.45
CA SER A 279 -2.90 18.57 5.68
C SER A 279 -2.68 19.26 7.02
N ALA A 280 -2.21 18.54 8.06
CA ALA A 280 -1.87 19.13 9.35
C ALA A 280 -0.60 20.01 9.29
N ILE A 281 0.30 19.75 8.32
CA ILE A 281 1.51 20.56 8.09
C ILE A 281 1.17 21.78 7.24
N SER A 282 0.44 21.61 6.13
CA SER A 282 0.12 22.66 5.17
C SER A 282 -1.19 22.32 4.47
N PRO A 283 -2.10 23.29 4.23
CA PRO A 283 -3.33 23.05 3.48
C PRO A 283 -3.04 22.43 2.12
N VAL A 284 -3.75 21.36 1.78
CA VAL A 284 -3.54 20.54 0.58
C VAL A 284 -4.65 20.80 -0.42
N SER A 285 -4.33 21.35 -1.58
CA SER A 285 -5.31 21.65 -2.62
C SER A 285 -5.66 20.40 -3.43
N LEU A 286 -6.96 20.22 -3.71
CA LEU A 286 -7.47 19.23 -4.66
C LEU A 286 -7.73 19.91 -6.00
N ILE A 287 -7.14 19.39 -7.04
CA ILE A 287 -7.45 19.81 -8.43
C ILE A 287 -8.60 18.97 -9.00
N SER A 288 -9.20 19.43 -10.09
CA SER A 288 -10.33 18.71 -10.72
C SER A 288 -9.99 17.27 -11.10
N GLU A 289 -8.74 17.05 -11.51
CA GLU A 289 -8.18 15.74 -11.83
C GLU A 289 -8.20 14.80 -10.64
N ASN A 290 -7.85 15.28 -9.43
CA ASN A 290 -7.90 14.49 -8.21
C ASN A 290 -9.31 14.02 -7.88
N VAL A 291 -10.33 14.87 -8.15
CA VAL A 291 -11.73 14.49 -7.94
C VAL A 291 -12.12 13.31 -8.83
N ILE A 292 -11.73 13.36 -10.12
CA ILE A 292 -11.96 12.27 -11.07
C ILE A 292 -11.25 11.00 -10.56
N ASP A 293 -10.00 11.11 -10.14
CA ASP A 293 -9.20 9.98 -9.67
C ASP A 293 -9.77 9.37 -8.37
N ILE A 294 -10.30 10.19 -7.45
CA ILE A 294 -11.00 9.70 -6.25
C ILE A 294 -12.30 8.97 -6.63
N LEU A 295 -13.06 9.48 -7.60
CA LEU A 295 -14.25 8.79 -8.09
C LEU A 295 -13.90 7.46 -8.75
N VAL A 296 -12.80 7.41 -9.52
CA VAL A 296 -12.27 6.14 -10.08
C VAL A 296 -11.86 5.19 -8.98
N LEU A 297 -11.17 5.67 -7.92
CA LEU A 297 -10.80 4.87 -6.76
C LEU A 297 -12.04 4.26 -6.08
N VAL A 298 -13.10 5.05 -5.88
CA VAL A 298 -14.37 4.56 -5.33
C VAL A 298 -14.98 3.50 -6.25
N GLY A 299 -15.04 3.76 -7.56
CA GLY A 299 -15.56 2.82 -8.54
C GLY A 299 -14.78 1.49 -8.54
N PHE A 300 -13.47 1.55 -8.56
CA PHE A 300 -12.61 0.36 -8.50
C PHE A 300 -12.73 -0.38 -7.16
N SER A 301 -12.88 0.33 -6.05
CA SER A 301 -13.13 -0.29 -4.75
C SER A 301 -14.44 -1.09 -4.74
N VAL A 302 -15.49 -0.57 -5.41
CA VAL A 302 -16.76 -1.28 -5.57
C VAL A 302 -16.58 -2.53 -6.46
N VAL A 303 -15.80 -2.44 -7.53
CA VAL A 303 -15.48 -3.61 -8.40
C VAL A 303 -14.75 -4.68 -7.59
N VAL A 304 -13.71 -4.32 -6.84
CA VAL A 304 -12.96 -5.25 -5.98
C VAL A 304 -13.88 -5.87 -4.92
N TRP A 305 -14.74 -5.06 -4.30
CA TRP A 305 -15.72 -5.55 -3.34
C TRP A 305 -16.69 -6.56 -3.97
N PHE A 306 -17.16 -6.29 -5.19
CA PHE A 306 -18.05 -7.18 -5.92
C PHE A 306 -17.36 -8.51 -6.24
N PHE A 307 -16.11 -8.49 -6.75
CA PHE A 307 -15.33 -9.70 -7.01
C PHE A 307 -15.06 -10.47 -5.72
N ALA A 308 -14.64 -9.79 -4.65
CA ALA A 308 -14.41 -10.42 -3.36
C ALA A 308 -15.67 -11.06 -2.76
N ARG A 309 -16.88 -10.49 -3.05
CA ARG A 309 -18.16 -11.02 -2.56
C ARG A 309 -18.64 -12.21 -3.37
N SER A 310 -18.31 -12.28 -4.67
CA SER A 310 -18.60 -13.43 -5.54
C SER A 310 -17.77 -14.61 -5.02
N ASP A 311 -18.42 -15.66 -4.53
CA ASP A 311 -17.80 -16.88 -3.99
C ASP A 311 -16.74 -16.67 -2.88
N ARG A 312 -16.61 -15.48 -2.34
CA ARG A 312 -15.55 -15.07 -1.37
C ARG A 312 -14.14 -15.37 -1.87
N LYS A 313 -13.94 -15.21 -3.17
CA LYS A 313 -12.70 -15.53 -3.84
C LYS A 313 -12.50 -14.58 -5.02
N ILE A 314 -11.34 -13.95 -5.09
CA ILE A 314 -10.91 -13.27 -6.31
C ILE A 314 -10.18 -14.29 -7.17
N THR A 315 -10.75 -14.59 -8.32
CA THR A 315 -10.22 -15.58 -9.27
C THR A 315 -9.09 -15.00 -10.11
N ARG A 316 -8.33 -15.87 -10.79
CA ARG A 316 -7.28 -15.44 -11.70
C ARG A 316 -7.80 -14.54 -12.84
N ASN A 317 -8.98 -14.84 -13.37
CA ASN A 317 -9.59 -14.05 -14.45
C ASN A 317 -10.00 -12.66 -13.98
N GLU A 318 -10.54 -12.56 -12.76
CA GLU A 318 -10.85 -11.27 -12.13
C GLU A 318 -9.58 -10.48 -11.85
N GLY A 319 -8.48 -11.15 -11.40
CA GLY A 319 -7.17 -10.53 -11.26
C GLY A 319 -6.64 -9.96 -12.58
N ILE A 320 -6.76 -10.71 -13.70
CA ILE A 320 -6.38 -10.21 -15.02
C ILE A 320 -7.25 -9.00 -15.41
N ALA A 321 -8.56 -9.05 -15.16
CA ALA A 321 -9.46 -7.93 -15.43
C ALA A 321 -9.08 -6.68 -14.60
N MET A 322 -8.73 -6.85 -13.33
CA MET A 322 -8.28 -5.77 -12.45
C MET A 322 -7.00 -5.11 -12.98
N VAL A 323 -5.98 -5.90 -13.34
CA VAL A 323 -4.73 -5.39 -13.92
C VAL A 323 -5.00 -4.69 -15.26
N ALA A 324 -5.86 -5.25 -16.11
CA ALA A 324 -6.22 -4.62 -17.38
C ALA A 324 -6.92 -3.26 -17.17
N MET A 325 -7.88 -3.17 -16.23
CA MET A 325 -8.55 -1.91 -15.88
C MET A 325 -7.55 -0.88 -15.33
N TYR A 326 -6.56 -1.30 -14.53
CA TYR A 326 -5.49 -0.41 -14.07
C TYR A 326 -4.66 0.12 -15.24
N LEU A 327 -4.25 -0.73 -16.17
CA LEU A 327 -3.47 -0.30 -17.34
C LEU A 327 -4.26 0.67 -18.25
N ILE A 328 -5.57 0.46 -18.41
CA ILE A 328 -6.45 1.39 -19.15
C ILE A 328 -6.51 2.74 -18.41
N TYR A 329 -6.67 2.73 -17.09
CA TYR A 329 -6.65 3.95 -16.29
C TYR A 329 -5.29 4.67 -16.36
N THR A 330 -4.17 3.95 -16.31
CA THR A 330 -2.84 4.53 -16.48
C THR A 330 -2.67 5.17 -17.85
N ALA A 331 -3.14 4.50 -18.92
CA ALA A 331 -3.14 5.08 -20.26
C ALA A 331 -3.99 6.36 -20.34
N TYR A 332 -5.16 6.38 -19.68
CA TYR A 332 -5.99 7.58 -19.59
C TYR A 332 -5.25 8.74 -18.88
N ILE A 333 -4.56 8.48 -17.75
CA ILE A 333 -3.78 9.52 -17.05
C ILE A 333 -2.66 10.10 -17.93
N ILE A 334 -1.96 9.24 -18.68
CA ILE A 334 -0.87 9.67 -19.55
C ILE A 334 -1.37 10.54 -20.72
N MET A 335 -2.62 10.31 -21.16
CA MET A 335 -3.19 11.01 -22.31
C MET A 335 -3.95 12.30 -21.94
N ARG A 336 -4.33 12.48 -20.67
CA ARG A 336 -5.01 13.69 -20.19
C ARG A 336 -4.02 14.80 -19.86
#